data_c236fc32fb76d0c1c13ae74b34344efa
#
_entry.id   c236fc32fb76d0c1c13ae74b34344efa
#
_cell.length_a   1.000
_cell.length_b   1.000
_cell.length_c   1.000
_cell.angle_alpha   90.00
_cell.angle_beta   90.00
_cell.angle_gamma   90.00
#
_symmetry.space_group_name_H-M   'P 1'
#
loop_
_entity.id
_entity.type
_entity.pdbx_description
1 polymer ?
#
loop_
_entity_poly.entity_id
_entity_poly.type
_entity_poly.pdbx_seq_one_letter_code
_entity_poly.pdbx_strand_id
1 'polypeptide(L)'
;MSEMKDISAAMNKANINITMVRVLTSLSETRSFTKTAERLCLSQSAISHAMKALEEIVGAPLVIRDRRGVAFTATGEAALDAARAALHALGRLVGLREHSIKGRVRLALVSSASVKIAPYALNITSVRHPELAVELLLGTDTEVAEWVDRGAADIGLSYIAGNCQAEELVDDELFVASSQKNSVQGGSFPIRALDGQPFIMSSGGCGPMLAELFQDFGVAPVVILSASDMAALLALVGAGRGLSIAPGLAFPADWQRTVARRPLEPRARRPLLLLLSSSAEATAVRAMCAAIREVATSLRGG
;
A
#
# COMPACT_ATOMS: atom_id res chain seq x y z
N MET A 1 37.82 -8.97 -1.58
CA MET A 1 38.14 -9.32 -0.18
C MET A 1 38.52 -8.12 0.67
N SER A 2 39.04 -7.03 0.10
CA SER A 2 39.33 -5.77 0.82
C SER A 2 38.09 -5.04 1.26
N GLU A 3 37.13 -4.80 0.36
CA GLU A 3 35.89 -4.07 0.61
C GLU A 3 35.02 -4.65 1.76
N MET A 4 34.96 -5.97 1.87
CA MET A 4 34.20 -6.64 2.94
C MET A 4 34.85 -6.48 4.32
N LYS A 5 36.19 -6.33 4.38
CA LYS A 5 36.89 -6.03 5.63
C LYS A 5 36.68 -4.59 6.07
N ASP A 6 36.64 -3.66 5.14
CA ASP A 6 36.41 -2.24 5.41
C ASP A 6 34.94 -1.99 5.86
N ILE A 7 33.97 -2.67 5.26
CA ILE A 7 32.56 -2.63 5.70
C ILE A 7 32.40 -3.24 7.10
N SER A 8 33.06 -4.39 7.37
CA SER A 8 32.99 -5.04 8.68
C SER A 8 33.63 -4.18 9.78
N ALA A 9 34.76 -3.52 9.47
CA ALA A 9 35.42 -2.61 10.40
C ALA A 9 34.59 -1.36 10.68
N ALA A 10 33.94 -0.79 9.66
CA ALA A 10 33.02 0.34 9.80
C ALA A 10 31.78 -0.03 10.61
N MET A 11 31.18 -1.21 10.37
CA MET A 11 30.04 -1.70 11.14
C MET A 11 30.37 -1.98 12.60
N ASN A 12 31.54 -2.56 12.90
CA ASN A 12 31.99 -2.77 14.28
C ASN A 12 32.25 -1.46 15.02
N LYS A 13 32.72 -0.42 14.32
CA LYS A 13 32.93 0.90 14.89
C LYS A 13 31.64 1.67 15.06
N ALA A 14 30.66 1.44 14.18
CA ALA A 14 29.36 2.12 14.19
C ALA A 14 28.31 1.48 15.11
N ASN A 15 28.52 0.21 15.54
CA ASN A 15 27.64 -0.54 16.44
C ASN A 15 26.12 -0.48 16.07
N ILE A 16 25.82 -0.48 14.77
CA ILE A 16 24.43 -0.54 14.28
C ILE A 16 23.85 -1.93 14.58
N ASN A 17 22.71 -1.98 15.25
CA ASN A 17 22.02 -3.22 15.55
C ASN A 17 20.63 -3.31 14.88
N ILE A 18 20.09 -4.52 14.81
CA ILE A 18 18.80 -4.80 14.18
C ILE A 18 17.67 -3.99 14.81
N THR A 19 17.72 -3.72 16.11
CA THR A 19 16.69 -2.95 16.80
C THR A 19 16.62 -1.52 16.28
N MET A 20 17.77 -0.87 16.06
CA MET A 20 17.82 0.48 15.48
C MET A 20 17.19 0.51 14.08
N VAL A 21 17.50 -0.47 13.25
CA VAL A 21 16.94 -0.60 11.89
C VAL A 21 15.44 -0.81 11.92
N ARG A 22 14.94 -1.69 12.82
CA ARG A 22 13.50 -1.93 13.01
C ARG A 22 12.77 -0.71 13.55
N VAL A 23 13.38 0.05 14.45
CA VAL A 23 12.81 1.29 15.00
C VAL A 23 12.66 2.33 13.90
N LEU A 24 13.69 2.56 13.08
CA LEU A 24 13.65 3.51 11.97
C LEU A 24 12.54 3.18 10.96
N THR A 25 12.45 1.92 10.54
CA THR A 25 11.43 1.47 9.59
C THR A 25 10.02 1.54 10.18
N SER A 26 9.81 1.08 11.42
CA SER A 26 8.51 1.15 12.06
C SER A 26 8.06 2.61 12.32
N LEU A 27 8.99 3.50 12.65
CA LEU A 27 8.71 4.93 12.85
C LEU A 27 8.28 5.61 11.54
N SER A 28 8.78 5.16 10.38
CA SER A 28 8.37 5.69 9.08
C SER A 28 6.90 5.41 8.77
N GLU A 29 6.38 4.30 9.26
CA GLU A 29 4.99 3.89 9.05
C GLU A 29 4.04 4.51 10.07
N THR A 30 4.42 4.50 11.35
CA THR A 30 3.57 4.96 12.45
C THR A 30 3.57 6.48 12.64
N ARG A 31 4.63 7.16 12.19
CA ARG A 31 4.89 8.60 12.41
C ARG A 31 4.76 9.02 13.89
N SER A 32 4.92 8.07 14.84
CA SER A 32 4.73 8.27 16.27
C SER A 32 5.66 7.36 17.08
N PHE A 33 6.42 7.96 18.00
CA PHE A 33 7.29 7.19 18.91
C PHE A 33 6.50 6.24 19.82
N THR A 34 5.33 6.68 20.31
CA THR A 34 4.47 5.86 21.17
C THR A 34 3.91 4.67 20.40
N LYS A 35 3.31 4.89 19.22
CA LYS A 35 2.79 3.78 18.38
C LYS A 35 3.91 2.83 17.92
N THR A 36 5.12 3.34 17.67
CA THR A 36 6.28 2.51 17.34
C THR A 36 6.67 1.62 18.53
N ALA A 37 6.63 2.16 19.74
CA ALA A 37 6.92 1.42 20.97
C ALA A 37 5.92 0.28 21.18
N GLU A 38 4.64 0.55 21.06
CA GLU A 38 3.56 -0.45 21.13
C GLU A 38 3.77 -1.56 20.09
N ARG A 39 4.00 -1.17 18.82
CA ARG A 39 4.17 -2.12 17.70
C ARG A 39 5.38 -3.03 17.86
N LEU A 40 6.48 -2.51 18.40
CA LEU A 40 7.72 -3.28 18.61
C LEU A 40 7.81 -3.96 19.98
N CYS A 41 6.79 -3.81 20.84
CA CYS A 41 6.78 -4.29 22.22
C CYS A 41 8.00 -3.76 23.02
N LEU A 42 8.32 -2.47 22.85
CA LEU A 42 9.41 -1.78 23.52
C LEU A 42 8.87 -0.58 24.32
N SER A 43 9.69 -0.03 25.23
CA SER A 43 9.34 1.25 25.86
C SER A 43 9.59 2.45 24.92
N GLN A 44 8.83 3.52 25.08
CA GLN A 44 9.06 4.75 24.29
C GLN A 44 10.48 5.30 24.51
N SER A 45 11.04 5.17 25.70
CA SER A 45 12.43 5.55 26.01
C SER A 45 13.43 4.71 25.20
N ALA A 46 13.19 3.39 25.04
CA ALA A 46 14.03 2.53 24.21
C ALA A 46 13.99 2.95 22.74
N ILE A 47 12.81 3.29 22.20
CA ILE A 47 12.67 3.81 20.83
C ILE A 47 13.45 5.11 20.65
N SER A 48 13.30 6.05 21.60
CA SER A 48 14.00 7.35 21.55
C SER A 48 15.51 7.16 21.65
N HIS A 49 15.98 6.25 22.48
CA HIS A 49 17.40 5.94 22.64
C HIS A 49 17.97 5.30 21.38
N ALA A 50 17.26 4.33 20.78
CA ALA A 50 17.68 3.67 19.53
C ALA A 50 17.78 4.66 18.37
N MET A 51 16.80 5.58 18.23
CA MET A 51 16.86 6.63 17.22
C MET A 51 18.01 7.59 17.43
N LYS A 52 18.21 8.06 18.66
CA LYS A 52 19.33 8.97 18.99
C LYS A 52 20.69 8.33 18.70
N ALA A 53 20.88 7.07 19.10
CA ALA A 53 22.10 6.33 18.82
C ALA A 53 22.32 6.15 17.31
N LEU A 54 21.27 5.93 16.53
CA LEU A 54 21.38 5.85 15.08
C LEU A 54 21.74 7.20 14.44
N GLU A 55 21.17 8.30 14.92
CA GLU A 55 21.50 9.67 14.48
C GLU A 55 22.96 10.03 14.83
N GLU A 56 23.46 9.62 16.00
CA GLU A 56 24.86 9.78 16.40
C GLU A 56 25.82 9.01 15.47
N ILE A 57 25.45 7.78 15.07
CA ILE A 57 26.22 6.97 14.14
C ILE A 57 26.23 7.59 12.74
N VAL A 58 25.08 8.04 12.25
CA VAL A 58 24.95 8.67 10.93
C VAL A 58 25.55 10.07 10.90
N GLY A 59 25.66 10.72 12.06
CA GLY A 59 26.22 12.07 12.20
C GLY A 59 25.25 13.19 11.79
N ALA A 60 23.96 12.88 11.62
CA ALA A 60 22.94 13.84 11.22
C ALA A 60 21.56 13.47 11.80
N PRO A 61 20.67 14.45 12.04
CA PRO A 61 19.29 14.19 12.40
C PRO A 61 18.57 13.42 11.28
N LEU A 62 17.90 12.34 11.64
CA LEU A 62 17.09 11.54 10.71
C LEU A 62 15.62 11.92 10.74
N VAL A 63 15.16 12.44 11.88
CA VAL A 63 13.76 12.82 12.07
C VAL A 63 13.63 14.21 12.69
N ILE A 64 12.54 14.89 12.33
CA ILE A 64 12.11 16.17 12.91
C ILE A 64 10.78 15.91 13.60
N ARG A 65 10.66 16.38 14.86
CA ARG A 65 9.40 16.34 15.62
C ARG A 65 8.74 17.70 15.50
N ASP A 66 7.52 17.68 15.06
CA ASP A 66 6.67 18.88 15.04
C ASP A 66 5.31 18.60 15.70
N ARG A 67 4.41 19.60 15.69
CA ARG A 67 3.06 19.48 16.26
C ARG A 67 2.17 18.47 15.50
N ARG A 68 2.59 18.04 14.30
CA ARG A 68 1.86 17.09 13.43
C ARG A 68 2.40 15.67 13.53
N GLY A 69 3.48 15.45 14.31
CA GLY A 69 4.10 14.14 14.51
C GLY A 69 5.58 14.09 14.13
N VAL A 70 5.99 13.03 13.45
CA VAL A 70 7.37 12.77 13.05
C VAL A 70 7.49 12.87 11.53
N ALA A 71 8.36 13.78 11.08
CA ALA A 71 8.79 13.89 9.69
C ALA A 71 10.24 13.39 9.53
N PHE A 72 10.59 12.86 8.37
CA PHE A 72 11.95 12.42 8.04
C PHE A 72 12.70 13.55 7.35
N THR A 73 13.99 13.69 7.65
CA THR A 73 14.91 14.56 6.90
C THR A 73 15.32 13.88 5.58
N ALA A 74 15.97 14.59 4.66
CA ALA A 74 16.53 13.99 3.46
C ALA A 74 17.52 12.85 3.80
N THR A 75 18.37 13.05 4.82
CA THR A 75 19.27 12.01 5.35
C THR A 75 18.48 10.86 5.97
N GLY A 76 17.35 11.17 6.63
CA GLY A 76 16.45 10.18 7.21
C GLY A 76 15.79 9.30 6.17
N GLU A 77 15.36 9.84 5.04
CA GLU A 77 14.80 9.04 3.93
C GLU A 77 15.87 8.13 3.31
N ALA A 78 17.09 8.63 3.07
CA ALA A 78 18.20 7.81 2.57
C ALA A 78 18.57 6.69 3.56
N ALA A 79 18.60 7.00 4.87
CA ALA A 79 18.84 6.00 5.91
C ALA A 79 17.71 4.96 5.98
N LEU A 80 16.46 5.36 5.74
CA LEU A 80 15.30 4.48 5.69
C LEU A 80 15.39 3.49 4.54
N ASP A 81 15.83 3.92 3.36
CA ASP A 81 16.02 3.04 2.20
C ASP A 81 17.11 2.00 2.48
N ALA A 82 18.24 2.42 3.07
CA ALA A 82 19.30 1.51 3.51
C ALA A 82 18.80 0.53 4.59
N ALA A 83 18.00 1.00 5.56
CA ALA A 83 17.43 0.18 6.61
C ALA A 83 16.47 -0.90 6.06
N ARG A 84 15.63 -0.53 5.09
CA ARG A 84 14.75 -1.47 4.40
C ARG A 84 15.54 -2.55 3.67
N ALA A 85 16.59 -2.16 2.93
CA ALA A 85 17.48 -3.09 2.23
C ALA A 85 18.17 -4.06 3.20
N ALA A 86 18.64 -3.57 4.35
CA ALA A 86 19.27 -4.39 5.39
C ALA A 86 18.28 -5.40 6.00
N LEU A 87 17.06 -4.98 6.36
CA LEU A 87 16.03 -5.88 6.87
C LEU A 87 15.64 -6.93 5.83
N HIS A 88 15.58 -6.54 4.56
CA HIS A 88 15.35 -7.45 3.45
C HIS A 88 16.44 -8.53 3.37
N ALA A 89 17.72 -8.12 3.47
CA ALA A 89 18.85 -9.06 3.46
C ALA A 89 18.83 -10.02 4.66
N LEU A 90 18.50 -9.51 5.86
CA LEU A 90 18.36 -10.31 7.07
C LEU A 90 17.17 -11.28 6.99
N GLY A 91 16.06 -10.84 6.40
CA GLY A 91 14.90 -11.69 6.13
C GLY A 91 15.24 -12.91 5.28
N ARG A 92 16.14 -12.76 4.29
CA ARG A 92 16.64 -13.88 3.49
C ARG A 92 17.44 -14.89 4.33
N LEU A 93 18.20 -14.46 5.33
CA LEU A 93 18.90 -15.37 6.23
C LEU A 93 17.95 -16.21 7.09
N VAL A 94 16.85 -15.61 7.54
CA VAL A 94 15.80 -16.34 8.27
C VAL A 94 15.08 -17.32 7.35
N GLY A 95 14.80 -16.91 6.11
CA GLY A 95 14.14 -17.75 5.08
C GLY A 95 14.99 -18.97 4.64
N LEU A 96 16.31 -18.96 4.86
CA LEU A 96 17.15 -20.14 4.60
C LEU A 96 16.80 -21.35 5.48
N ARG A 97 16.08 -21.16 6.59
CA ARG A 97 15.61 -22.25 7.46
C ARG A 97 14.33 -22.92 6.97
N GLU A 98 13.52 -22.21 6.22
CA GLU A 98 12.34 -22.75 5.55
C GLU A 98 12.76 -23.19 4.15
N HIS A 99 12.38 -24.41 3.74
CA HIS A 99 12.63 -24.87 2.39
C HIS A 99 12.06 -23.84 1.41
N SER A 100 12.92 -23.19 0.62
CA SER A 100 12.51 -22.16 -0.34
C SER A 100 11.41 -22.72 -1.23
N ILE A 101 10.24 -22.11 -1.16
CA ILE A 101 9.12 -22.48 -2.01
C ILE A 101 9.44 -22.03 -3.43
N LYS A 102 9.46 -23.00 -4.35
CA LYS A 102 9.67 -22.78 -5.79
C LYS A 102 8.36 -22.82 -6.53
N GLY A 103 8.31 -22.19 -7.66
CA GLY A 103 7.17 -22.26 -8.56
C GLY A 103 6.81 -20.92 -9.15
N ARG A 104 5.66 -20.88 -9.80
CA ARG A 104 5.09 -19.66 -10.40
C ARG A 104 3.69 -19.43 -9.81
N VAL A 105 3.37 -18.18 -9.52
CA VAL A 105 2.03 -17.73 -9.12
C VAL A 105 1.59 -16.61 -10.05
N ARG A 106 0.41 -16.74 -10.63
CA ARG A 106 -0.25 -15.69 -11.42
C ARG A 106 -1.22 -14.96 -10.51
N LEU A 107 -0.87 -13.72 -10.19
CA LEU A 107 -1.66 -12.83 -9.35
C LEU A 107 -2.39 -11.81 -10.22
N ALA A 108 -3.70 -11.97 -10.37
CA ALA A 108 -4.57 -11.00 -11.02
C ALA A 108 -5.08 -9.98 -10.01
N LEU A 109 -5.09 -8.71 -10.37
CA LEU A 109 -5.52 -7.67 -9.44
C LEU A 109 -6.06 -6.43 -10.15
N VAL A 110 -6.96 -5.74 -9.46
CA VAL A 110 -7.45 -4.44 -9.88
C VAL A 110 -6.41 -3.34 -9.62
N SER A 111 -6.44 -2.26 -10.39
CA SER A 111 -5.46 -1.18 -10.34
C SER A 111 -5.27 -0.59 -8.93
N SER A 112 -6.33 -0.45 -8.12
CA SER A 112 -6.21 0.05 -6.74
C SER A 112 -5.38 -0.85 -5.82
N ALA A 113 -5.51 -2.18 -5.95
CA ALA A 113 -4.76 -3.15 -5.15
C ALA A 113 -3.26 -3.20 -5.55
N SER A 114 -2.94 -2.80 -6.79
CA SER A 114 -1.56 -2.75 -7.28
C SER A 114 -0.69 -1.69 -6.58
N VAL A 115 -1.30 -0.69 -5.96
CA VAL A 115 -0.59 0.43 -5.32
C VAL A 115 -0.16 0.09 -3.89
N LYS A 116 -1.05 -0.47 -3.08
CA LYS A 116 -0.80 -0.66 -1.64
C LYS A 116 -0.68 -2.10 -1.18
N ILE A 117 -1.10 -3.07 -1.99
CA ILE A 117 -1.04 -4.49 -1.58
C ILE A 117 0.06 -5.22 -2.33
N ALA A 118 0.04 -5.22 -3.66
CA ALA A 118 0.96 -6.02 -4.44
C ALA A 118 2.44 -5.72 -4.15
N PRO A 119 2.94 -4.46 -4.09
CA PRO A 119 4.36 -4.20 -3.87
C PRO A 119 4.87 -4.75 -2.54
N TYR A 120 4.06 -4.61 -1.48
CA TYR A 120 4.44 -5.08 -0.15
C TYR A 120 4.36 -6.61 -0.05
N ALA A 121 3.32 -7.23 -0.61
CA ALA A 121 3.19 -8.69 -0.63
C ALA A 121 4.30 -9.34 -1.46
N LEU A 122 4.66 -8.76 -2.61
CA LEU A 122 5.78 -9.19 -3.43
C LEU A 122 7.11 -9.04 -2.69
N ASN A 123 7.32 -7.95 -1.97
CA ASN A 123 8.51 -7.77 -1.15
C ASN A 123 8.62 -8.84 -0.06
N ILE A 124 7.55 -9.11 0.68
CA ILE A 124 7.50 -10.18 1.69
C ILE A 124 7.83 -11.54 1.04
N THR A 125 7.19 -11.84 -0.09
CA THR A 125 7.35 -13.10 -0.80
C THR A 125 8.78 -13.27 -1.35
N SER A 126 9.35 -12.23 -1.96
CA SER A 126 10.73 -12.29 -2.49
C SER A 126 11.79 -12.47 -1.41
N VAL A 127 11.52 -11.98 -0.19
CA VAL A 127 12.40 -12.20 0.97
C VAL A 127 12.33 -13.64 1.47
N ARG A 128 11.10 -14.15 1.66
CA ARG A 128 10.88 -15.48 2.26
C ARG A 128 11.08 -16.61 1.25
N HIS A 129 10.73 -16.37 0.00
CA HIS A 129 10.73 -17.38 -1.08
C HIS A 129 11.33 -16.81 -2.37
N PRO A 130 12.66 -16.60 -2.42
CA PRO A 130 13.34 -15.94 -3.55
C PRO A 130 13.25 -16.71 -4.88
N GLU A 131 12.89 -18.00 -4.84
CA GLU A 131 12.71 -18.83 -6.02
C GLU A 131 11.24 -18.89 -6.48
N LEU A 132 10.34 -18.13 -5.84
CA LEU A 132 8.95 -18.03 -6.27
C LEU A 132 8.83 -16.91 -7.30
N ALA A 133 8.50 -17.29 -8.54
CA ALA A 133 8.20 -16.33 -9.61
C ALA A 133 6.74 -15.87 -9.51
N VAL A 134 6.50 -14.57 -9.55
CA VAL A 134 5.14 -14.01 -9.55
C VAL A 134 4.91 -13.26 -10.86
N GLU A 135 3.83 -13.59 -11.54
CA GLU A 135 3.34 -12.90 -12.72
C GLU A 135 2.12 -12.06 -12.34
N LEU A 136 2.15 -10.76 -12.65
CA LEU A 136 1.05 -9.84 -12.35
C LEU A 136 0.17 -9.66 -13.58
N LEU A 137 -1.14 -9.78 -13.39
CA LEU A 137 -2.17 -9.52 -14.39
C LEU A 137 -3.04 -8.37 -13.86
N LEU A 138 -3.09 -7.24 -14.57
CA LEU A 138 -3.93 -6.11 -14.21
C LEU A 138 -5.21 -6.14 -15.05
N GLY A 139 -6.36 -5.99 -14.39
CA GLY A 139 -7.65 -6.00 -15.06
C GLY A 139 -8.74 -5.24 -14.28
N THR A 140 -9.93 -5.23 -14.84
CA THR A 140 -11.16 -4.82 -14.18
C THR A 140 -11.62 -5.86 -13.16
N ASP A 141 -12.55 -5.52 -12.29
CA ASP A 141 -13.13 -6.46 -11.32
C ASP A 141 -13.64 -7.75 -11.99
N THR A 142 -14.36 -7.59 -13.12
CA THR A 142 -14.92 -8.72 -13.88
C THR A 142 -13.82 -9.59 -14.51
N GLU A 143 -12.83 -8.98 -15.16
CA GLU A 143 -11.71 -9.70 -15.77
C GLU A 143 -10.92 -10.49 -14.73
N VAL A 144 -10.61 -9.88 -13.58
CA VAL A 144 -9.89 -10.55 -12.48
C VAL A 144 -10.67 -11.78 -11.99
N ALA A 145 -11.97 -11.62 -11.73
CA ALA A 145 -12.81 -12.73 -11.28
C ALA A 145 -12.88 -13.85 -12.35
N GLU A 146 -13.05 -13.50 -13.63
CA GLU A 146 -13.07 -14.47 -14.73
C GLU A 146 -11.74 -15.20 -14.91
N TRP A 147 -10.59 -14.52 -14.77
CA TRP A 147 -9.28 -15.16 -14.88
C TRP A 147 -9.05 -16.17 -13.77
N VAL A 148 -9.50 -15.87 -12.55
CA VAL A 148 -9.42 -16.81 -11.43
C VAL A 148 -10.37 -17.98 -11.63
N ASP A 149 -11.63 -17.75 -12.01
CA ASP A 149 -12.64 -18.78 -12.24
C ASP A 149 -12.19 -19.79 -13.31
N ARG A 150 -11.60 -19.29 -14.41
CA ARG A 150 -11.06 -20.12 -15.51
C ARG A 150 -9.67 -20.70 -15.23
N GLY A 151 -9.04 -20.41 -14.07
CA GLY A 151 -7.69 -20.86 -13.74
C GLY A 151 -6.58 -20.17 -14.58
N ALA A 152 -6.88 -19.08 -15.27
CA ALA A 152 -5.88 -18.23 -15.92
C ALA A 152 -5.02 -17.47 -14.92
N ALA A 153 -5.58 -17.14 -13.74
CA ALA A 153 -4.86 -16.66 -12.58
C ALA A 153 -5.06 -17.63 -11.39
N ASP A 154 -4.07 -17.69 -10.52
CA ASP A 154 -4.10 -18.58 -9.34
C ASP A 154 -4.73 -17.84 -8.14
N ILE A 155 -4.52 -16.53 -8.08
CA ILE A 155 -5.01 -15.63 -7.04
C ILE A 155 -5.59 -14.37 -7.70
N GLY A 156 -6.70 -13.87 -7.17
CA GLY A 156 -7.31 -12.59 -7.56
C GLY A 156 -7.42 -11.61 -6.40
N LEU A 157 -7.24 -10.32 -6.67
CA LEU A 157 -7.61 -9.22 -5.79
C LEU A 157 -8.64 -8.35 -6.52
N SER A 158 -9.89 -8.41 -6.10
CA SER A 158 -11.03 -7.77 -6.77
C SER A 158 -12.09 -7.35 -5.75
N TYR A 159 -12.99 -6.46 -6.14
CA TYR A 159 -14.14 -6.07 -5.31
C TYR A 159 -15.42 -6.88 -5.63
N ILE A 160 -15.35 -7.81 -6.55
CA ILE A 160 -16.41 -8.78 -6.82
C ILE A 160 -15.86 -10.20 -6.78
N ALA A 161 -16.65 -11.13 -6.28
CA ALA A 161 -16.24 -12.53 -6.16
C ALA A 161 -16.40 -13.33 -7.46
N GLY A 162 -17.37 -12.96 -8.32
CA GLY A 162 -17.80 -13.84 -9.40
C GLY A 162 -18.23 -15.21 -8.86
N ASN A 163 -17.76 -16.28 -9.49
CA ASN A 163 -17.99 -17.66 -9.04
C ASN A 163 -16.86 -18.21 -8.16
N CYS A 164 -15.88 -17.39 -7.77
CA CYS A 164 -14.69 -17.82 -7.05
C CYS A 164 -14.96 -17.97 -5.55
N GLN A 165 -14.15 -18.80 -4.88
CA GLN A 165 -14.02 -18.69 -3.43
C GLN A 165 -13.39 -17.35 -3.07
N ALA A 166 -14.02 -16.62 -2.16
CA ALA A 166 -13.64 -15.28 -1.81
C ALA A 166 -13.51 -15.10 -0.29
N GLU A 167 -12.49 -14.33 0.11
CA GLU A 167 -12.23 -13.90 1.50
C GLU A 167 -12.11 -12.38 1.51
N GLU A 168 -12.77 -11.71 2.46
CA GLU A 168 -12.63 -10.26 2.63
C GLU A 168 -11.28 -9.90 3.24
N LEU A 169 -10.49 -9.10 2.51
CA LEU A 169 -9.16 -8.65 2.94
C LEU A 169 -9.21 -7.29 3.64
N VAL A 170 -9.82 -6.30 3.04
CA VAL A 170 -9.83 -4.90 3.50
C VAL A 170 -11.16 -4.27 3.12
N ASP A 171 -11.76 -3.53 4.05
CA ASP A 171 -12.91 -2.67 3.78
C ASP A 171 -12.39 -1.31 3.27
N ASP A 172 -12.40 -1.12 1.96
CA ASP A 172 -11.79 0.03 1.28
C ASP A 172 -12.78 1.19 1.15
N GLU A 173 -12.46 2.30 1.80
CA GLU A 173 -13.29 3.50 1.80
C GLU A 173 -13.10 4.31 0.51
N LEU A 174 -14.20 4.88 0.01
CA LEU A 174 -14.18 5.77 -1.15
C LEU A 174 -13.96 7.23 -0.73
N PHE A 175 -13.13 7.90 -1.50
CA PHE A 175 -12.78 9.31 -1.30
C PHE A 175 -13.06 10.12 -2.55
N VAL A 176 -13.57 11.32 -2.37
CA VAL A 176 -13.53 12.33 -3.43
C VAL A 176 -12.10 12.85 -3.56
N ALA A 177 -11.57 12.74 -4.76
CA ALA A 177 -10.26 13.28 -5.13
C ALA A 177 -10.42 14.62 -5.84
N SER A 178 -9.60 15.59 -5.46
CA SER A 178 -9.52 16.92 -6.07
C SER A 178 -8.07 17.34 -6.23
N SER A 179 -7.79 18.36 -7.06
CA SER A 179 -6.45 18.95 -7.09
C SER A 179 -6.10 19.57 -5.74
N GLN A 180 -4.87 19.40 -5.28
CA GLN A 180 -4.37 20.01 -4.05
C GLN A 180 -4.48 21.55 -4.08
N LYS A 181 -4.36 22.16 -5.25
CA LYS A 181 -4.48 23.62 -5.42
C LYS A 181 -5.90 24.15 -5.13
N ASN A 182 -6.91 23.32 -5.37
CA ASN A 182 -8.32 23.67 -5.24
C ASN A 182 -8.97 23.02 -4.01
N SER A 183 -8.17 22.45 -3.11
CA SER A 183 -8.70 21.72 -1.98
C SER A 183 -9.22 22.66 -0.89
N VAL A 184 -10.46 22.43 -0.49
CA VAL A 184 -11.00 22.96 0.77
C VAL A 184 -10.53 22.02 1.87
N GLN A 185 -9.79 22.53 2.85
CA GLN A 185 -9.27 21.73 3.94
C GLN A 185 -10.39 21.28 4.89
N GLY A 186 -10.37 19.97 5.25
CA GLY A 186 -11.12 19.38 6.36
C GLY A 186 -12.52 18.85 6.00
N GLY A 187 -12.98 17.90 6.84
CA GLY A 187 -14.32 17.31 6.79
C GLY A 187 -14.54 16.30 5.66
N SER A 188 -15.76 15.74 5.64
CA SER A 188 -16.27 14.89 4.56
C SER A 188 -16.69 15.73 3.34
N PHE A 189 -16.88 15.08 2.21
CA PHE A 189 -17.36 15.70 0.98
C PHE A 189 -18.79 15.20 0.71
N PRO A 190 -19.83 16.05 0.82
CA PRO A 190 -21.19 15.64 0.53
C PRO A 190 -21.35 15.19 -0.92
N ILE A 191 -21.91 14.01 -1.16
CA ILE A 191 -22.08 13.47 -2.52
C ILE A 191 -22.87 14.43 -3.41
N ARG A 192 -23.87 15.11 -2.84
CA ARG A 192 -24.70 16.09 -3.57
C ARG A 192 -23.92 17.30 -4.07
N ALA A 193 -22.74 17.59 -3.49
CA ALA A 193 -21.87 18.67 -3.96
C ALA A 193 -21.11 18.31 -5.26
N LEU A 194 -21.23 17.08 -5.74
CA LEU A 194 -20.74 16.66 -7.06
C LEU A 194 -21.67 17.04 -8.19
N ASP A 195 -22.93 17.39 -7.90
CA ASP A 195 -23.92 17.73 -8.91
C ASP A 195 -23.44 18.89 -9.80
N GLY A 196 -23.51 18.71 -11.11
CA GLY A 196 -23.02 19.69 -12.08
C GLY A 196 -21.50 19.94 -12.10
N GLN A 197 -20.70 19.29 -11.22
CA GLN A 197 -19.26 19.51 -11.18
C GLN A 197 -18.54 18.76 -12.32
N PRO A 198 -17.46 19.33 -12.86
CA PRO A 198 -16.57 18.62 -13.79
C PRO A 198 -16.02 17.35 -13.15
N PHE A 199 -16.29 16.21 -13.75
CA PHE A 199 -15.98 14.90 -13.19
C PHE A 199 -15.21 14.02 -14.16
N ILE A 200 -14.21 13.30 -13.65
CA ILE A 200 -13.46 12.29 -14.38
C ILE A 200 -13.98 10.92 -13.94
N MET A 201 -14.66 10.23 -14.86
CA MET A 201 -15.27 8.93 -14.57
C MET A 201 -14.22 7.83 -14.67
N SER A 202 -14.24 6.89 -13.70
CA SER A 202 -13.54 5.63 -13.86
C SER A 202 -14.30 4.75 -14.84
N SER A 203 -13.70 4.40 -15.97
CA SER A 203 -14.24 3.38 -16.88
C SER A 203 -13.79 1.95 -16.52
N GLY A 204 -12.94 1.81 -15.48
CA GLY A 204 -12.59 0.54 -14.85
C GLY A 204 -13.59 0.12 -13.78
N GLY A 205 -13.16 -0.77 -12.87
CA GLY A 205 -14.01 -1.45 -11.90
C GLY A 205 -14.91 -0.60 -10.98
N CYS A 206 -14.61 0.70 -10.76
CA CYS A 206 -15.46 1.57 -9.96
C CYS A 206 -16.64 2.17 -10.75
N GLY A 207 -16.58 2.20 -12.08
CA GLY A 207 -17.57 2.91 -12.93
C GLY A 207 -19.02 2.50 -12.67
N PRO A 208 -19.38 1.21 -12.74
CA PRO A 208 -20.76 0.76 -12.53
C PRO A 208 -21.27 1.15 -11.15
N MET A 209 -20.49 0.93 -10.09
CA MET A 209 -20.87 1.30 -8.72
C MET A 209 -21.07 2.81 -8.56
N LEU A 210 -20.20 3.63 -9.18
CA LEU A 210 -20.36 5.10 -9.13
C LEU A 210 -21.64 5.55 -9.85
N ALA A 211 -22.01 4.89 -10.95
CA ALA A 211 -23.26 5.19 -11.67
C ALA A 211 -24.49 4.90 -10.79
N GLU A 212 -24.49 3.75 -10.10
CA GLU A 212 -25.54 3.40 -9.13
C GLU A 212 -25.59 4.43 -7.98
N LEU A 213 -24.43 4.76 -7.40
CA LEU A 213 -24.33 5.74 -6.32
C LEU A 213 -24.87 7.11 -6.73
N PHE A 214 -24.57 7.58 -7.93
CA PHE A 214 -25.08 8.84 -8.43
C PHE A 214 -26.60 8.79 -8.65
N GLN A 215 -27.13 7.68 -9.14
CA GLN A 215 -28.56 7.46 -9.30
C GLN A 215 -29.27 7.47 -7.95
N ASP A 216 -28.77 6.77 -6.95
CA ASP A 216 -29.37 6.67 -5.62
C ASP A 216 -29.48 8.03 -4.91
N PHE A 217 -28.50 8.90 -5.13
CA PHE A 217 -28.48 10.24 -4.52
C PHE A 217 -29.04 11.36 -5.43
N GLY A 218 -29.46 11.04 -6.65
CA GLY A 218 -29.98 12.01 -7.62
C GLY A 218 -28.94 13.06 -8.00
N VAL A 219 -27.69 12.62 -8.22
CA VAL A 219 -26.53 13.48 -8.54
C VAL A 219 -26.12 13.23 -9.98
N ALA A 220 -25.91 14.30 -10.74
CA ALA A 220 -25.49 14.24 -12.15
C ALA A 220 -24.21 15.08 -12.37
N PRO A 221 -23.02 14.57 -12.06
CA PRO A 221 -21.77 15.25 -12.38
C PRO A 221 -21.60 15.38 -13.89
N VAL A 222 -20.93 16.44 -14.33
CA VAL A 222 -20.59 16.62 -15.75
C VAL A 222 -19.36 15.79 -16.06
N VAL A 223 -19.55 14.61 -16.64
CA VAL A 223 -18.45 13.72 -17.04
C VAL A 223 -17.71 14.36 -18.23
N ILE A 224 -16.51 14.88 -17.97
CA ILE A 224 -15.68 15.53 -18.99
C ILE A 224 -14.61 14.62 -19.57
N LEU A 225 -14.23 13.58 -18.84
CA LEU A 225 -13.21 12.58 -19.21
C LEU A 225 -13.57 11.22 -18.59
N SER A 226 -13.08 10.15 -19.22
CA SER A 226 -13.10 8.81 -18.64
C SER A 226 -11.69 8.22 -18.69
N ALA A 227 -11.30 7.50 -17.63
CA ALA A 227 -10.02 6.81 -17.54
C ALA A 227 -10.20 5.40 -16.97
N SER A 228 -9.58 4.41 -17.60
CA SER A 228 -9.60 3.01 -17.13
C SER A 228 -8.50 2.74 -16.09
N ASP A 229 -7.39 3.45 -16.17
CA ASP A 229 -6.27 3.36 -15.23
C ASP A 229 -6.42 4.37 -14.10
N MET A 230 -6.29 3.89 -12.85
CA MET A 230 -6.50 4.71 -11.66
C MET A 230 -5.35 5.71 -11.43
N ALA A 231 -4.13 5.38 -11.81
CA ALA A 231 -3.01 6.31 -11.68
C ALA A 231 -3.15 7.47 -12.67
N ALA A 232 -3.54 7.19 -13.91
CA ALA A 232 -3.86 8.21 -14.90
C ALA A 232 -5.02 9.10 -14.44
N LEU A 233 -6.08 8.51 -13.87
CA LEU A 233 -7.21 9.24 -13.32
C LEU A 233 -6.77 10.22 -12.23
N LEU A 234 -6.00 9.76 -11.25
CA LEU A 234 -5.50 10.60 -10.16
C LEU A 234 -4.53 11.68 -10.66
N ALA A 235 -3.71 11.39 -11.67
CA ALA A 235 -2.85 12.39 -12.31
C ALA A 235 -3.65 13.50 -12.98
N LEU A 236 -4.73 13.17 -13.69
CA LEU A 236 -5.65 14.14 -14.30
C LEU A 236 -6.36 15.00 -13.25
N VAL A 237 -6.80 14.40 -12.14
CA VAL A 237 -7.35 15.11 -10.98
C VAL A 237 -6.31 16.07 -10.39
N GLY A 238 -5.09 15.61 -10.16
CA GLY A 238 -3.98 16.44 -9.67
C GLY A 238 -3.65 17.62 -10.57
N ALA A 239 -3.78 17.45 -11.88
CA ALA A 239 -3.65 18.52 -12.88
C ALA A 239 -4.85 19.50 -12.89
N GLY A 240 -5.85 19.31 -12.04
CA GLY A 240 -7.01 20.19 -11.92
C GLY A 240 -8.05 20.03 -13.02
N ARG A 241 -8.09 18.87 -13.70
CA ARG A 241 -9.02 18.64 -14.81
C ARG A 241 -10.46 18.37 -14.37
N GLY A 242 -10.67 18.06 -13.08
CA GLY A 242 -11.99 17.76 -12.51
C GLY A 242 -11.87 17.04 -11.19
N LEU A 243 -13.03 16.66 -10.64
CA LEU A 243 -13.13 15.80 -9.46
C LEU A 243 -13.19 14.33 -9.90
N SER A 244 -12.93 13.42 -8.99
CA SER A 244 -13.25 12.00 -9.16
C SER A 244 -13.55 11.34 -7.82
N ILE A 245 -14.03 10.10 -7.83
CA ILE A 245 -14.11 9.24 -6.65
C ILE A 245 -13.16 8.07 -6.87
N ALA A 246 -12.33 7.82 -5.86
CA ALA A 246 -11.35 6.74 -5.90
C ALA A 246 -11.31 5.97 -4.57
N PRO A 247 -11.04 4.65 -4.61
CA PRO A 247 -10.81 3.84 -3.40
C PRO A 247 -9.56 4.30 -2.65
N GLY A 248 -9.54 4.18 -1.34
CA GLY A 248 -8.40 4.57 -0.50
C GLY A 248 -7.12 3.83 -0.81
N LEU A 249 -7.21 2.60 -1.30
CA LEU A 249 -6.07 1.79 -1.74
C LEU A 249 -5.40 2.33 -3.01
N ALA A 250 -6.12 3.10 -3.84
CA ALA A 250 -5.58 3.65 -5.08
C ALA A 250 -4.62 4.82 -4.89
N PHE A 251 -4.61 5.44 -3.70
CA PHE A 251 -3.75 6.60 -3.46
C PHE A 251 -2.31 6.17 -3.12
N PRO A 252 -1.29 6.57 -3.91
CA PRO A 252 0.11 6.29 -3.62
C PRO A 252 0.57 6.99 -2.33
N ALA A 253 1.73 6.63 -1.80
CA ALA A 253 2.21 7.15 -0.50
C ALA A 253 2.37 8.68 -0.47
N ASP A 254 2.70 9.29 -1.60
CA ASP A 254 2.96 10.73 -1.77
C ASP A 254 1.81 11.51 -2.44
N TRP A 255 0.60 10.94 -2.44
CA TRP A 255 -0.59 11.54 -3.09
C TRP A 255 -0.86 12.98 -2.65
N GLN A 256 -0.53 13.35 -1.40
CA GLN A 256 -0.75 14.69 -0.86
C GLN A 256 0.00 15.81 -1.61
N ARG A 257 0.97 15.47 -2.44
CA ARG A 257 1.72 16.46 -3.22
C ARG A 257 0.87 17.07 -4.34
N THR A 258 -0.02 16.31 -4.90
CA THR A 258 -0.78 16.72 -6.11
C THR A 258 -2.29 16.64 -5.96
N VAL A 259 -2.76 15.70 -5.14
CA VAL A 259 -4.18 15.38 -4.96
C VAL A 259 -4.57 15.61 -3.51
N ALA A 260 -5.71 16.22 -3.26
CA ALA A 260 -6.40 16.21 -1.99
C ALA A 260 -7.48 15.13 -2.02
N ARG A 261 -7.69 14.44 -0.89
CA ARG A 261 -8.79 13.48 -0.74
C ARG A 261 -9.65 13.81 0.47
N ARG A 262 -10.95 13.62 0.32
CA ARG A 262 -11.94 13.79 1.40
C ARG A 262 -12.86 12.58 1.43
N PRO A 263 -13.16 12.02 2.62
CA PRO A 263 -14.16 10.97 2.73
C PRO A 263 -15.47 11.41 2.10
N LEU A 264 -16.11 10.51 1.36
CA LEU A 264 -17.44 10.76 0.81
C LEU A 264 -18.47 10.80 1.93
N GLU A 265 -19.51 11.62 1.78
CA GLU A 265 -20.64 11.69 2.72
C GLU A 265 -21.97 11.53 1.97
N PRO A 266 -22.77 10.46 2.30
CA PRO A 266 -22.44 9.43 3.30
C PRO A 266 -21.20 8.60 2.91
N ARG A 267 -20.54 8.03 3.91
CA ARG A 267 -19.37 7.17 3.65
C ARG A 267 -19.78 5.97 2.82
N ALA A 268 -19.01 5.70 1.79
CA ALA A 268 -19.16 4.51 0.95
C ALA A 268 -17.89 3.66 1.03
N ARG A 269 -18.07 2.34 1.11
CA ARG A 269 -16.99 1.38 1.25
C ARG A 269 -17.23 0.18 0.36
N ARG A 270 -16.15 -0.51 0.02
CA ARG A 270 -16.17 -1.73 -0.78
C ARG A 270 -15.20 -2.74 -0.16
N PRO A 271 -15.63 -3.98 0.10
CA PRO A 271 -14.69 -5.01 0.52
C PRO A 271 -13.77 -5.40 -0.64
N LEU A 272 -12.45 -5.25 -0.48
CA LEU A 272 -11.49 -5.90 -1.36
C LEU A 272 -11.40 -7.37 -0.99
N LEU A 273 -11.55 -8.24 -1.96
CA LEU A 273 -11.61 -9.69 -1.81
C LEU A 273 -10.32 -10.34 -2.30
N LEU A 274 -9.91 -11.38 -1.61
CA LEU A 274 -8.95 -12.37 -2.08
C LEU A 274 -9.73 -13.52 -2.74
N LEU A 275 -9.52 -13.70 -4.03
CA LEU A 275 -10.12 -14.77 -4.81
C LEU A 275 -9.13 -15.90 -5.02
N LEU A 276 -9.62 -17.13 -4.96
CA LEU A 276 -8.80 -18.32 -5.15
C LEU A 276 -9.37 -19.18 -6.28
N SER A 277 -8.49 -19.62 -7.16
CA SER A 277 -8.86 -20.62 -8.16
C SER A 277 -9.01 -21.99 -7.49
N SER A 278 -9.73 -22.92 -8.13
CA SER A 278 -9.89 -24.29 -7.66
C SER A 278 -8.55 -25.07 -7.58
N SER A 279 -7.51 -24.59 -8.24
CA SER A 279 -6.14 -25.13 -8.21
C SER A 279 -5.24 -24.54 -7.11
N ALA A 280 -5.79 -23.74 -6.21
CA ALA A 280 -5.06 -22.91 -5.23
C ALA A 280 -4.37 -23.69 -4.09
N GLU A 281 -4.35 -25.01 -4.11
CA GLU A 281 -3.69 -25.83 -3.06
C GLU A 281 -2.16 -25.85 -3.14
N ALA A 282 -1.57 -25.35 -4.22
CA ALA A 282 -0.11 -25.30 -4.36
C ALA A 282 0.54 -24.49 -3.23
N THR A 283 1.66 -25.02 -2.71
CA THR A 283 2.42 -24.36 -1.61
C THR A 283 2.83 -22.92 -1.97
N ALA A 284 3.15 -22.68 -3.23
CA ALA A 284 3.46 -21.37 -3.80
C ALA A 284 2.30 -20.38 -3.65
N VAL A 285 1.08 -20.81 -3.97
CA VAL A 285 -0.14 -19.99 -3.86
C VAL A 285 -0.42 -19.67 -2.41
N ARG A 286 -0.34 -20.67 -1.51
CA ARG A 286 -0.51 -20.44 -0.06
C ARG A 286 0.49 -19.43 0.50
N ALA A 287 1.76 -19.48 0.07
CA ALA A 287 2.78 -18.53 0.49
C ALA A 287 2.44 -17.10 0.07
N MET A 288 2.02 -16.91 -1.17
CA MET A 288 1.61 -15.59 -1.68
C MET A 288 0.35 -15.09 -0.97
N CYS A 289 -0.65 -15.94 -0.72
CA CYS A 289 -1.84 -15.59 0.06
C CYS A 289 -1.49 -15.16 1.48
N ALA A 290 -0.55 -15.84 2.14
CA ALA A 290 -0.08 -15.46 3.47
C ALA A 290 0.54 -14.06 3.48
N ALA A 291 1.38 -13.73 2.50
CA ALA A 291 1.96 -12.41 2.34
C ALA A 291 0.89 -11.33 2.08
N ILE A 292 -0.10 -11.61 1.25
CA ILE A 292 -1.21 -10.70 0.98
C ILE A 292 -2.02 -10.42 2.26
N ARG A 293 -2.36 -11.45 3.03
CA ARG A 293 -3.09 -11.31 4.31
C ARG A 293 -2.29 -10.51 5.35
N GLU A 294 -0.99 -10.69 5.41
CA GLU A 294 -0.11 -9.93 6.31
C GLU A 294 -0.16 -8.44 5.99
N VAL A 295 -0.08 -8.07 4.70
CA VAL A 295 -0.23 -6.68 4.25
C VAL A 295 -1.63 -6.14 4.57
N ALA A 296 -2.69 -6.91 4.26
CA ALA A 296 -4.07 -6.50 4.54
C ALA A 296 -4.31 -6.25 6.03
N THR A 297 -3.75 -7.08 6.90
CA THR A 297 -3.84 -6.89 8.36
C THR A 297 -3.16 -5.60 8.80
N SER A 298 -2.02 -5.23 8.21
CA SER A 298 -1.34 -3.98 8.53
C SER A 298 -2.12 -2.74 8.09
N LEU A 299 -2.92 -2.84 7.02
CA LEU A 299 -3.78 -1.76 6.53
C LEU A 299 -5.06 -1.55 7.37
N ARG A 300 -5.52 -2.58 8.11
CA ARG A 300 -6.68 -2.48 9.02
C ARG A 300 -6.35 -1.77 10.34
N GLY A 301 -5.08 -1.76 10.74
CA GLY A 301 -4.61 -1.22 12.04
C GLY A 301 -4.06 0.22 11.96
N GLY A 302 -4.06 0.84 10.83
CA GLY A 302 -3.59 2.23 10.61
C GLY A 302 -4.72 3.14 10.15
#